data_6d248c2d4d46d4bf1fe6a54b37a1622f
#
_entry.id   6d248c2d4d46d4bf1fe6a54b37a1622f
#
_cell.length_a   1.000
_cell.length_b   1.000
_cell.length_c   1.000
_cell.angle_alpha   90.00
_cell.angle_beta   90.00
_cell.angle_gamma   90.00
#
_symmetry.space_group_name_H-M   'P 1'
#
loop_
_entity.id
_entity.type
_entity.pdbx_description
1 polymer ?
#
loop_
_entity_poly.entity_id
_entity_poly.type
_entity_poly.pdbx_seq_one_letter_code
_entity_poly.pdbx_strand_id
1 'polypeptide(L)'
;MMTIHEVSKLAGVSVRTLHHYDAIGLLPPTALTEAGYRLYDDTALARLQSILLFRELEFPLKDIKRILDDPNFDQAAALEDQIKLLELRRKQLEKLIALARETLKTGVTPMKFDAFDKTEQARFAAEVKEKWGGTAAYREYQQHEKNGSAEIGRAHV
;
A
#
# COMPACT_ATOMS: atom_id res chain seq x y z
N MET A 1 -6.57 -22.64 -13.84
CA MET A 1 -5.50 -22.04 -13.02
C MET A 1 -4.33 -21.60 -13.89
N MET A 2 -3.61 -20.59 -13.46
CA MET A 2 -2.45 -20.08 -14.19
C MET A 2 -1.16 -20.58 -13.57
N THR A 3 -0.15 -20.80 -14.43
CA THR A 3 1.21 -21.12 -13.98
C THR A 3 1.89 -19.84 -13.46
N ILE A 4 2.98 -20.03 -12.71
CA ILE A 4 3.75 -18.89 -12.20
C ILE A 4 4.28 -17.99 -13.33
N HIS A 5 4.66 -18.56 -14.46
CA HIS A 5 5.13 -17.79 -15.61
C HIS A 5 4.02 -16.98 -16.26
N GLU A 6 2.82 -17.54 -16.34
CA GLU A 6 1.64 -16.85 -16.85
C GLU A 6 1.26 -15.69 -15.92
N VAL A 7 1.28 -15.91 -14.61
CA VAL A 7 1.00 -14.86 -13.61
C VAL A 7 2.04 -13.75 -13.70
N SER A 8 3.31 -14.10 -13.79
CA SER A 8 4.40 -13.14 -13.93
C SER A 8 4.18 -12.22 -15.13
N LYS A 9 3.83 -12.80 -16.26
CA LYS A 9 3.57 -12.06 -17.50
C LYS A 9 2.32 -11.16 -17.37
N LEU A 10 1.25 -11.70 -16.80
CA LEU A 10 -0.01 -10.97 -16.63
C LEU A 10 0.14 -9.77 -15.69
N ALA A 11 0.77 -9.98 -14.53
CA ALA A 11 0.84 -9.00 -13.46
C ALA A 11 2.04 -8.05 -13.55
N GLY A 12 3.00 -8.36 -14.41
CA GLY A 12 4.21 -7.55 -14.55
C GLY A 12 5.17 -7.66 -13.37
N VAL A 13 5.12 -8.78 -12.64
CA VAL A 13 6.05 -9.08 -11.55
C VAL A 13 6.94 -10.25 -11.93
N SER A 14 8.17 -10.27 -11.42
CA SER A 14 9.09 -11.36 -11.74
C SER A 14 8.67 -12.68 -11.08
N VAL A 15 9.06 -13.79 -11.69
CA VAL A 15 8.90 -15.11 -11.08
C VAL A 15 9.60 -15.15 -9.72
N ARG A 16 10.76 -14.53 -9.61
CA ARG A 16 11.50 -14.41 -8.35
C ARG A 16 10.68 -13.70 -7.27
N THR A 17 9.98 -12.63 -7.61
CA THR A 17 9.09 -11.92 -6.70
C THR A 17 7.97 -12.83 -6.22
N LEU A 18 7.36 -13.60 -7.13
CA LEU A 18 6.30 -14.54 -6.77
C LEU A 18 6.81 -15.67 -5.86
N HIS A 19 8.02 -16.17 -6.09
CA HIS A 19 8.67 -17.13 -5.18
C HIS A 19 8.90 -16.52 -3.80
N HIS A 20 9.32 -15.28 -3.74
CA HIS A 20 9.50 -14.55 -2.48
C HIS A 20 8.18 -14.39 -1.73
N TYR A 21 7.11 -14.05 -2.44
CA TYR A 21 5.78 -13.91 -1.83
C TYR A 21 5.27 -15.23 -1.26
N ASP A 22 5.56 -16.33 -1.91
CA ASP A 22 5.26 -17.66 -1.37
C ASP A 22 6.11 -17.93 -0.11
N ALA A 23 7.41 -17.68 -0.18
CA ALA A 23 8.33 -17.93 0.93
C ALA A 23 7.94 -17.21 2.22
N ILE A 24 7.46 -15.97 2.11
CA ILE A 24 7.05 -15.16 3.29
C ILE A 24 5.59 -15.37 3.66
N GLY A 25 4.86 -16.21 2.95
CA GLY A 25 3.44 -16.47 3.21
C GLY A 25 2.50 -15.36 2.78
N LEU A 26 2.97 -14.43 1.94
CA LEU A 26 2.14 -13.33 1.44
C LEU A 26 1.19 -13.80 0.34
N LEU A 27 1.69 -14.60 -0.60
CA LEU A 27 0.91 -15.15 -1.70
C LEU A 27 1.34 -16.61 -1.95
N PRO A 28 0.79 -17.55 -1.19
CA PRO A 28 1.03 -18.97 -1.48
C PRO A 28 0.30 -19.38 -2.76
N PRO A 29 0.82 -20.34 -3.52
CA PRO A 29 0.08 -20.87 -4.67
C PRO A 29 -1.18 -21.59 -4.20
N THR A 30 -2.18 -21.65 -5.08
CA THR A 30 -3.43 -22.37 -4.80
C THR A 30 -3.19 -23.87 -4.77
N ALA A 31 -2.34 -24.36 -5.66
CA ALA A 31 -2.02 -25.77 -5.81
C ALA A 31 -0.65 -25.94 -6.44
N LEU A 32 -0.15 -27.17 -6.41
CA LEU A 32 1.06 -27.56 -7.11
C LEU A 32 0.69 -28.64 -8.12
N THR A 33 1.39 -28.67 -9.26
CA THR A 33 1.29 -29.79 -10.20
C THR A 33 1.98 -31.01 -9.61
N GLU A 34 1.83 -32.20 -10.23
CA GLU A 34 2.52 -33.41 -9.82
C GLU A 34 4.05 -33.21 -9.83
N ALA A 35 4.55 -32.38 -10.75
CA ALA A 35 5.97 -32.05 -10.85
C ALA A 35 6.43 -30.96 -9.86
N GLY A 36 5.51 -30.44 -9.04
CA GLY A 36 5.82 -29.43 -8.04
C GLY A 36 5.80 -27.99 -8.54
N TYR A 37 5.22 -27.73 -9.71
CA TYR A 37 5.07 -26.37 -10.24
C TYR A 37 3.86 -25.68 -9.62
N ARG A 38 3.99 -24.37 -9.37
CA ARG A 38 2.98 -23.56 -8.71
C ARG A 38 1.85 -23.17 -9.67
N LEU A 39 0.62 -23.27 -9.17
CA LEU A 39 -0.61 -22.87 -9.88
C LEU A 39 -1.37 -21.87 -9.03
N TYR A 40 -2.00 -20.90 -9.70
CA TYR A 40 -2.74 -19.81 -9.07
C TYR A 40 -4.15 -19.72 -9.66
N ASP A 41 -5.15 -19.70 -8.78
CA ASP A 41 -6.55 -19.53 -9.18
C ASP A 41 -6.96 -18.04 -9.13
N ASP A 42 -8.23 -17.76 -9.43
CA ASP A 42 -8.75 -16.39 -9.43
C ASP A 42 -8.69 -15.73 -8.06
N THR A 43 -8.86 -16.49 -6.98
CA THR A 43 -8.74 -15.97 -5.62
C THR A 43 -7.31 -15.53 -5.33
N ALA A 44 -6.33 -16.32 -5.73
CA ALA A 44 -4.92 -15.95 -5.61
C ALA A 44 -4.58 -14.72 -6.45
N LEU A 45 -5.13 -14.64 -7.66
CA LEU A 45 -4.91 -13.47 -8.54
C LEU A 45 -5.54 -12.20 -7.96
N ALA A 46 -6.73 -12.31 -7.36
CA ALA A 46 -7.36 -11.17 -6.67
C ALA A 46 -6.51 -10.70 -5.48
N ARG A 47 -5.96 -11.63 -4.69
CA ARG A 47 -5.05 -11.28 -3.61
C ARG A 47 -3.78 -10.62 -4.13
N LEU A 48 -3.21 -11.11 -5.23
CA LEU A 48 -2.06 -10.48 -5.88
C LEU A 48 -2.36 -9.04 -6.28
N GLN A 49 -3.53 -8.79 -6.85
CA GLN A 49 -3.93 -7.43 -7.23
C GLN A 49 -4.00 -6.51 -6.01
N SER A 50 -4.55 -6.99 -4.90
CA SER A 50 -4.56 -6.23 -3.63
C SER A 50 -3.15 -5.95 -3.12
N ILE A 51 -2.25 -6.93 -3.19
CA ILE A 51 -0.85 -6.77 -2.82
C ILE A 51 -0.19 -5.66 -3.65
N LEU A 52 -0.38 -5.70 -4.96
CA LEU A 52 0.23 -4.74 -5.88
C LEU A 52 -0.29 -3.32 -5.66
N LEU A 53 -1.58 -3.17 -5.35
CA LEU A 53 -2.16 -1.87 -5.06
C LEU A 53 -1.58 -1.27 -3.77
N PHE A 54 -1.45 -2.06 -2.70
CA PHE A 54 -0.78 -1.62 -1.47
C PHE A 54 0.69 -1.29 -1.71
N ARG A 55 1.37 -2.05 -2.57
CA ARG A 55 2.77 -1.77 -2.93
C ARG A 55 2.92 -0.45 -3.66
N GLU A 56 2.01 -0.14 -4.58
CA GLU A 56 2.00 1.16 -5.25
C GLU A 56 1.86 2.32 -4.25
N LEU A 57 1.20 2.07 -3.12
CA LEU A 57 1.05 3.03 -2.03
C LEU A 57 2.22 2.98 -1.03
N GLU A 58 3.27 2.24 -1.38
CA GLU A 58 4.52 2.14 -0.61
C GLU A 58 4.36 1.47 0.77
N PHE A 59 3.37 0.59 0.91
CA PHE A 59 3.23 -0.22 2.12
C PHE A 59 4.28 -1.33 2.12
N PRO A 60 5.00 -1.53 3.24
CA PRO A 60 5.91 -2.66 3.37
C PRO A 60 5.18 -4.00 3.25
N LEU A 61 5.84 -5.01 2.69
CA LEU A 61 5.25 -6.34 2.53
C LEU A 61 4.74 -6.93 3.84
N LYS A 62 5.44 -6.68 4.92
CA LYS A 62 5.06 -7.10 6.27
C LYS A 62 3.69 -6.54 6.67
N ASP A 63 3.44 -5.27 6.39
CA ASP A 63 2.17 -4.62 6.69
C ASP A 63 1.06 -5.13 5.76
N ILE A 64 1.37 -5.33 4.49
CA ILE A 64 0.42 -5.88 3.52
C ILE A 64 -0.04 -7.27 3.94
N LYS A 65 0.90 -8.14 4.34
CA LYS A 65 0.58 -9.48 4.82
C LYS A 65 -0.33 -9.44 6.03
N ARG A 66 -0.01 -8.60 7.00
CA ARG A 66 -0.80 -8.43 8.22
C ARG A 66 -2.21 -7.95 7.93
N ILE A 67 -2.35 -6.99 7.01
CA ILE A 67 -3.66 -6.47 6.59
C ILE A 67 -4.49 -7.55 5.92
N LEU A 68 -3.92 -8.26 4.95
CA LEU A 68 -4.66 -9.25 4.16
C LEU A 68 -4.95 -10.53 4.93
N ASP A 69 -4.17 -10.85 5.96
CA ASP A 69 -4.38 -12.01 6.81
C ASP A 69 -5.37 -11.73 7.96
N ASP A 70 -5.77 -10.48 8.17
CA ASP A 70 -6.75 -10.13 9.21
C ASP A 70 -8.12 -10.73 8.84
N PRO A 71 -8.73 -11.55 9.73
CA PRO A 71 -10.07 -12.11 9.48
C PRO A 71 -11.16 -11.06 9.33
N ASN A 72 -10.95 -9.86 9.86
CA ASN A 72 -11.87 -8.74 9.77
C ASN A 72 -11.60 -7.82 8.57
N PHE A 73 -10.77 -8.27 7.63
CA PHE A 73 -10.43 -7.48 6.46
C PHE A 73 -11.68 -7.18 5.62
N ASP A 74 -11.97 -5.89 5.46
CA ASP A 74 -13.07 -5.38 4.64
C ASP A 74 -12.48 -4.79 3.37
N GLN A 75 -12.62 -5.49 2.26
CA GLN A 75 -12.05 -5.06 0.99
C GLN A 75 -12.60 -3.72 0.52
N ALA A 76 -13.91 -3.48 0.67
CA ALA A 76 -14.53 -2.23 0.25
C ALA A 76 -13.97 -1.04 1.03
N ALA A 77 -13.90 -1.16 2.35
CA ALA A 77 -13.35 -0.10 3.21
C ALA A 77 -11.87 0.13 2.94
N ALA A 78 -11.11 -0.95 2.71
CA ALA A 78 -9.70 -0.83 2.35
C ALA A 78 -9.50 -0.12 1.02
N LEU A 79 -10.34 -0.40 0.02
CA LEU A 79 -10.31 0.28 -1.27
C LEU A 79 -10.63 1.77 -1.13
N GLU A 80 -11.59 2.14 -0.29
CA GLU A 80 -11.89 3.55 0.00
C GLU A 80 -10.67 4.27 0.57
N ASP A 81 -9.96 3.65 1.51
CA ASP A 81 -8.73 4.19 2.08
C ASP A 81 -7.63 4.31 1.03
N GLN A 82 -7.50 3.32 0.15
CA GLN A 82 -6.54 3.33 -0.95
C GLN A 82 -6.85 4.45 -1.95
N ILE A 83 -8.12 4.66 -2.27
CA ILE A 83 -8.55 5.75 -3.15
C ILE A 83 -8.15 7.10 -2.55
N LYS A 84 -8.39 7.29 -1.26
CA LYS A 84 -8.00 8.53 -0.57
C LYS A 84 -6.50 8.76 -0.62
N LEU A 85 -5.69 7.72 -0.39
CA LEU A 85 -4.23 7.81 -0.50
C LEU A 85 -3.78 8.18 -1.91
N LEU A 86 -4.40 7.57 -2.93
CA LEU A 86 -4.11 7.88 -4.33
C LEU A 86 -4.49 9.32 -4.68
N GLU A 87 -5.61 9.82 -4.16
CA GLU A 87 -6.01 11.21 -4.35
C GLU A 87 -5.03 12.19 -3.72
N LEU A 88 -4.54 11.91 -2.53
CA LEU A 88 -3.49 12.71 -1.88
C LEU A 88 -2.20 12.70 -2.70
N ARG A 89 -1.82 11.55 -3.25
CA ARG A 89 -0.66 11.41 -4.12
C ARG A 89 -0.85 12.19 -5.42
N ARG A 90 -2.03 12.14 -6.01
CA ARG A 90 -2.38 12.93 -7.20
C ARG A 90 -2.24 14.43 -6.94
N LYS A 91 -2.78 14.89 -5.82
CA LYS A 91 -2.68 16.31 -5.41
C LYS A 91 -1.23 16.75 -5.28
N GLN A 92 -0.38 15.93 -4.68
CA GLN A 92 1.04 16.20 -4.54
C GLN A 92 1.74 16.24 -5.91
N LEU A 93 1.42 15.29 -6.80
CA LEU A 93 1.96 15.28 -8.16
C LEU A 93 1.52 16.51 -8.97
N GLU A 94 0.29 16.96 -8.81
CA GLU A 94 -0.20 18.18 -9.46
C GLU A 94 0.60 19.41 -9.05
N LYS A 95 0.97 19.52 -7.79
CA LYS A 95 1.83 20.61 -7.30
C LYS A 95 3.23 20.54 -7.91
N LEU A 96 3.81 19.36 -8.04
CA LEU A 96 5.12 19.16 -8.67
C LEU A 96 5.08 19.53 -10.16
N ILE A 97 4.03 19.13 -10.85
CA ILE A 97 3.84 19.46 -12.27
C ILE A 97 3.72 20.98 -12.46
N ALA A 98 2.91 21.62 -11.60
CA ALA A 98 2.74 23.08 -11.66
C ALA A 98 4.06 23.81 -11.42
N LEU A 99 4.88 23.35 -10.47
CA LEU A 99 6.19 23.90 -10.19
C LEU A 99 7.13 23.77 -11.41
N ALA A 100 7.16 22.59 -12.03
CA ALA A 100 7.98 22.34 -13.20
C ALA A 100 7.54 23.20 -14.40
N ARG A 101 6.23 23.33 -14.61
CA ARG A 101 5.68 24.16 -15.70
C ARG A 101 6.00 25.64 -15.52
N GLU A 102 5.90 26.13 -14.29
CA GLU A 102 6.23 27.51 -13.98
C GLU A 102 7.71 27.79 -14.25
N THR A 103 8.59 26.90 -13.81
CA THR A 103 10.03 26.99 -14.08
C THR A 103 10.33 26.96 -15.57
N LEU A 104 9.68 26.08 -16.32
CA LEU A 104 9.83 26.00 -17.76
C LEU A 104 9.39 27.28 -18.49
N LYS A 105 8.26 27.85 -18.05
CA LYS A 105 7.68 29.04 -18.67
C LYS A 105 8.48 30.31 -18.40
N THR A 106 8.96 30.50 -17.16
CA THR A 106 9.62 31.74 -16.74
C THR A 106 11.15 31.64 -16.76
N GLY A 107 11.70 30.45 -16.78
CA GLY A 107 13.14 30.21 -16.61
C GLY A 107 13.64 30.45 -15.19
N VAL A 108 12.73 30.72 -14.25
CA VAL A 108 13.06 30.97 -12.83
C VAL A 108 12.32 29.98 -11.98
N THR A 109 13.05 29.26 -11.11
CA THR A 109 12.45 28.32 -10.17
C THR A 109 11.83 29.09 -9.00
N PRO A 110 10.51 29.06 -8.80
CA PRO A 110 9.90 29.68 -7.63
C PRO A 110 10.26 28.93 -6.37
N MET A 111 10.31 29.63 -5.24
CA MET A 111 10.62 29.06 -3.94
C MET A 111 9.36 28.43 -3.32
N LYS A 112 8.90 27.33 -3.88
CA LYS A 112 7.68 26.62 -3.48
C LYS A 112 8.01 25.21 -3.03
N PHE A 113 8.49 25.07 -1.83
CA PHE A 113 8.89 23.78 -1.25
C PHE A 113 7.71 22.95 -0.72
N ASP A 114 6.52 23.54 -0.60
CA ASP A 114 5.29 22.84 -0.21
C ASP A 114 4.91 21.70 -1.17
N ALA A 115 5.32 21.81 -2.44
CA ALA A 115 5.11 20.76 -3.45
C ALA A 115 5.81 19.44 -3.09
N PHE A 116 6.83 19.48 -2.22
CA PHE A 116 7.58 18.30 -1.79
C PHE A 116 7.07 17.74 -0.45
N ASP A 117 6.09 18.40 0.18
CA ASP A 117 5.55 17.98 1.46
C ASP A 117 4.63 16.77 1.28
N LYS A 118 4.99 15.66 1.92
CA LYS A 118 4.23 14.40 1.92
C LYS A 118 3.65 14.07 3.29
N THR A 119 3.61 15.05 4.20
CA THR A 119 3.18 14.84 5.58
C THR A 119 1.77 14.27 5.67
N GLU A 120 0.82 14.83 4.91
CA GLU A 120 -0.57 14.39 4.91
C GLU A 120 -0.71 12.94 4.42
N GLN A 121 0.00 12.61 3.34
CA GLN A 121 0.02 11.24 2.80
C GLN A 121 0.59 10.26 3.82
N ALA A 122 1.72 10.60 4.43
CA ALA A 122 2.39 9.75 5.42
C ALA A 122 1.53 9.53 6.65
N ARG A 123 0.85 10.57 7.12
CA ARG A 123 -0.06 10.50 8.27
C ARG A 123 -1.24 9.56 7.99
N PHE A 124 -1.88 9.73 6.85
CA PHE A 124 -3.01 8.88 6.49
C PHE A 124 -2.58 7.45 6.23
N ALA A 125 -1.44 7.23 5.59
CA ALA A 125 -0.89 5.88 5.39
C ALA A 125 -0.61 5.19 6.73
N ALA A 126 -0.11 5.90 7.72
CA ALA A 126 0.11 5.38 9.07
C ALA A 126 -1.21 4.99 9.73
N GLU A 127 -2.24 5.81 9.61
CA GLU A 127 -3.59 5.50 10.12
C GLU A 127 -4.16 4.24 9.48
N VAL A 128 -4.02 4.08 8.17
CA VAL A 128 -4.49 2.90 7.45
C VAL A 128 -3.76 1.64 7.92
N LYS A 129 -2.46 1.71 8.10
CA LYS A 129 -1.66 0.58 8.60
C LYS A 129 -2.09 0.15 9.98
N GLU A 130 -2.33 1.09 10.89
CA GLU A 130 -2.80 0.79 12.25
C GLU A 130 -4.22 0.24 12.24
N LYS A 131 -5.10 0.79 11.42
CA LYS A 131 -6.50 0.38 11.29
C LYS A 131 -6.63 -1.07 10.81
N TRP A 132 -5.88 -1.46 9.81
CA TRP A 132 -6.00 -2.78 9.16
C TRP A 132 -4.98 -3.79 9.67
N GLY A 133 -3.81 -3.33 10.07
CA GLY A 133 -2.67 -4.19 10.38
C GLY A 133 -2.62 -4.80 11.75
N GLY A 134 -3.62 -4.61 12.60
CA GLY A 134 -3.66 -5.17 13.95
C GLY A 134 -4.72 -4.46 14.74
N THR A 135 -5.88 -5.07 14.86
CA THR A 135 -7.03 -4.50 15.57
C THR A 135 -6.71 -4.14 17.02
N ALA A 136 -5.83 -4.91 17.67
CA ALA A 136 -5.41 -4.62 19.05
C ALA A 136 -4.54 -3.36 19.12
N ALA A 137 -3.54 -3.25 18.24
CA ALA A 137 -2.65 -2.09 18.18
C ALA A 137 -3.44 -0.82 17.80
N TYR A 138 -4.37 -0.94 16.87
CA TYR A 138 -5.22 0.18 16.47
C TYR A 138 -6.14 0.64 17.60
N ARG A 139 -6.71 -0.29 18.36
CA ARG A 139 -7.52 0.03 19.54
C ARG A 139 -6.71 0.75 20.62
N GLU A 140 -5.49 0.30 20.87
CA GLU A 140 -4.59 0.99 21.78
C GLU A 140 -4.28 2.40 21.31
N TYR A 141 -3.98 2.56 20.03
CA TYR A 141 -3.76 3.86 19.41
C TYR A 141 -4.96 4.79 19.60
N GLN A 142 -6.17 4.30 19.34
CA GLN A 142 -7.39 5.08 19.56
C GLN A 142 -7.61 5.45 21.02
N GLN A 143 -7.31 4.55 21.96
CA GLN A 143 -7.40 4.83 23.38
C GLN A 143 -6.43 5.92 23.81
N HIS A 144 -5.21 5.88 23.31
CA HIS A 144 -4.21 6.92 23.56
C HIS A 144 -4.65 8.28 23.03
N GLU A 145 -5.25 8.33 21.86
CA GLU A 145 -5.80 9.58 21.33
C GLU A 145 -6.94 10.13 22.18
N LYS A 146 -7.78 9.26 22.75
CA LYS A 146 -8.89 9.68 23.62
C LYS A 146 -8.42 10.16 24.99
N ASN A 147 -7.33 9.60 25.51
CA ASN A 147 -6.90 9.81 26.88
C ASN A 147 -5.82 10.89 27.08
N GLY A 148 -5.19 11.37 26.03
CA GLY A 148 -4.11 12.33 26.15
C GLY A 148 -3.52 12.70 24.81
N SER A 149 -4.37 12.79 23.88
CA SER A 149 -4.10 12.84 22.45
C SER A 149 -3.16 13.93 21.97
N ALA A 150 -3.09 15.07 22.67
CA ALA A 150 -2.30 16.19 22.19
C ALA A 150 -0.79 15.89 22.18
N GLU A 151 -0.29 15.14 23.14
CA GLU A 151 1.11 14.74 23.19
C GLU A 151 1.45 13.68 22.16
N ILE A 152 0.57 12.70 21.99
CA ILE A 152 0.75 11.61 21.03
C ILE A 152 0.67 12.14 19.61
N GLY A 153 -0.27 13.03 19.33
CA GLY A 153 -0.38 13.69 18.04
C GLY A 153 0.88 14.47 17.66
N ARG A 154 1.55 15.10 18.62
CA ARG A 154 2.81 15.81 18.39
C ARG A 154 3.99 14.87 18.14
N ALA A 155 4.00 13.72 18.77
CA ALA A 155 5.06 12.73 18.59
C ALA A 155 5.09 12.14 17.19
N HIS A 156 4.01 12.20 16.47
CA HIS A 156 3.87 11.69 15.10
C HIS A 156 4.12 12.74 14.01
N VAL A 157 4.38 13.96 14.41
CA VAL A 157 4.66 15.05 13.47
C VAL A 157 6.15 15.17 13.09
#